data_efa4155f81a6f2dff6f3476f82e262d6
#
_entry.id   efa4155f81a6f2dff6f3476f82e262d6
#
_cell.length_a   1.000
_cell.length_b   1.000
_cell.length_c   1.000
_cell.angle_alpha   90.00
_cell.angle_beta   90.00
_cell.angle_gamma   90.00
#
_symmetry.space_group_name_H-M   'P 1'
#
loop_
_entity.id
_entity.type
_entity.pdbx_description
1 polymer ?
#
loop_
_entity_poly.entity_id
_entity_poly.type
_entity_poly.pdbx_seq_one_letter_code
_entity_poly.pdbx_strand_id
1 'polypeptide(L)'
;MRAQDDEHYIKLVTDFIKKFGKATREDIDKLLSGKLSDALNEEQKVKKIGNLLTKMRRSEIISNKGSRTAPEWIIAERMQKENS
;
A
#
# COMPACT_ATOMS: atom_id res chain seq x y z
N MET A 1 -13.52 2.52 13.20
CA MET A 1 -13.36 2.18 13.16
C MET A 1 -12.80 1.70 12.94
N ARG A 2 -12.34 1.89 12.35
CA ARG A 2 -11.90 1.06 12.38
C ARG A 2 -10.54 1.06 12.05
N ALA A 3 -9.60 1.29 12.92
CA ALA A 3 -8.18 1.20 12.72
C ALA A 3 -7.82 -0.16 12.24
N GLN A 4 -8.60 -1.13 12.62
CA GLN A 4 -8.34 -2.45 12.17
C GLN A 4 -8.44 -2.60 10.71
N ASP A 5 -9.31 -1.81 10.07
CA ASP A 5 -9.46 -1.89 8.64
C ASP A 5 -8.20 -1.46 7.93
N ASP A 6 -7.56 -0.41 8.44
CA ASP A 6 -6.33 0.05 7.81
C ASP A 6 -5.25 -0.99 7.93
N GLU A 7 -5.14 -1.63 9.07
CA GLU A 7 -4.13 -2.65 9.26
C GLU A 7 -4.36 -3.82 8.33
N HIS A 8 -5.61 -4.17 8.12
CA HIS A 8 -5.93 -5.27 7.24
C HIS A 8 -5.49 -4.94 5.81
N TYR A 9 -5.78 -3.74 5.33
CA TYR A 9 -5.39 -3.37 3.99
C TYR A 9 -3.88 -3.21 3.86
N ILE A 10 -3.25 -2.70 4.89
CA ILE A 10 -1.80 -2.57 4.88
C ILE A 10 -1.17 -3.95 4.75
N LYS A 11 -1.70 -4.92 5.48
CA LYS A 11 -1.18 -6.26 5.39
C LYS A 11 -1.36 -6.85 4.01
N LEU A 12 -2.51 -6.61 3.38
CA LEU A 12 -2.75 -7.10 2.04
C LEU A 12 -1.72 -6.55 1.05
N VAL A 13 -1.45 -5.25 1.14
CA VAL A 13 -0.50 -4.63 0.25
C VAL A 13 0.90 -5.15 0.51
N THR A 14 1.25 -5.27 1.78
CA THR A 14 2.57 -5.75 2.16
C THR A 14 2.79 -7.17 1.63
N ASP A 15 1.80 -8.02 1.81
CA ASP A 15 1.91 -9.41 1.34
C ASP A 15 2.04 -9.46 -0.18
N PHE A 16 1.29 -8.60 -0.86
CA PHE A 16 1.37 -8.55 -2.31
C PHE A 16 2.79 -8.18 -2.75
N ILE A 17 3.35 -7.16 -2.13
CA ILE A 17 4.69 -6.72 -2.50
C ILE A 17 5.71 -7.78 -2.19
N LYS A 18 5.56 -8.47 -1.07
CA LYS A 18 6.49 -9.53 -0.71
C LYS A 18 6.43 -10.66 -1.72
N LYS A 19 5.23 -10.94 -2.20
CA LYS A 19 5.05 -12.04 -3.12
C LYS A 19 5.58 -11.72 -4.52
N PHE A 20 5.33 -10.51 -4.98
CA PHE A 20 5.70 -10.15 -6.35
C PHE A 20 6.93 -9.27 -6.47
N GLY A 21 7.44 -8.80 -5.36
CA GLY A 21 8.64 -7.97 -5.36
C GLY A 21 8.37 -6.48 -5.42
N LYS A 22 7.30 -6.10 -6.04
CA LYS A 22 6.93 -4.70 -6.12
C LYS A 22 5.46 -4.58 -6.51
N ALA A 23 4.92 -3.39 -6.41
CA ALA A 23 3.55 -3.13 -6.81
C ALA A 23 3.47 -1.74 -7.38
N THR A 24 2.75 -1.59 -8.50
CA THR A 24 2.50 -0.27 -9.05
C THR A 24 1.20 0.22 -8.44
N ARG A 25 0.88 1.49 -8.69
CA ARG A 25 -0.36 2.03 -8.17
C ARG A 25 -1.53 1.26 -8.74
N GLU A 26 -1.44 0.87 -9.99
CA GLU A 26 -2.46 0.10 -10.63
C GLU A 26 -2.67 -1.25 -9.96
N ASP A 27 -1.57 -1.89 -9.61
CA ASP A 27 -1.64 -3.17 -8.93
C ASP A 27 -2.35 -3.03 -7.60
N ILE A 28 -2.03 -1.97 -6.89
CA ILE A 28 -2.63 -1.74 -5.58
C ILE A 28 -4.10 -1.39 -5.73
N ASP A 29 -4.44 -0.59 -6.74
CA ASP A 29 -5.83 -0.26 -6.99
C ASP A 29 -6.63 -1.52 -7.23
N LYS A 30 -6.13 -2.42 -8.03
CA LYS A 30 -6.82 -3.66 -8.33
C LYS A 30 -6.94 -4.53 -7.10
N LEU A 31 -5.88 -4.59 -6.33
CA LEU A 31 -5.88 -5.41 -5.14
C LEU A 31 -6.90 -4.93 -4.13
N LEU A 32 -6.94 -3.64 -3.88
CA LEU A 32 -7.78 -3.11 -2.84
C LEU A 32 -9.19 -2.78 -3.30
N SER A 33 -9.36 -2.52 -4.57
CA SER A 33 -10.66 -2.14 -5.08
C SER A 33 -11.73 -3.18 -4.77
N GLY A 34 -11.37 -4.43 -4.86
CA GLY A 34 -12.30 -5.49 -4.56
C GLY A 34 -12.49 -5.73 -3.08
N LYS A 35 -11.61 -5.15 -2.25
CA LYS A 35 -11.69 -5.36 -0.81
C LYS A 35 -12.33 -4.19 -0.09
N LEU A 36 -12.37 -3.04 -0.72
CA LEU A 36 -12.97 -1.88 -0.08
C LEU A 36 -14.49 -1.98 -0.17
N SER A 37 -15.14 -1.29 0.73
CA SER A 37 -16.58 -1.35 0.81
C SER A 37 -17.23 -0.81 -0.46
N ASP A 38 -18.30 -1.48 -0.89
CA ASP A 38 -19.04 -1.01 -2.04
C ASP A 38 -19.75 0.29 -1.75
N ALA A 39 -19.87 0.65 -0.49
CA ALA A 39 -20.48 1.91 -0.13
C ALA A 39 -19.62 3.08 -0.56
N LEU A 40 -18.35 2.85 -0.85
CA LEU A 40 -17.48 3.92 -1.28
C LEU A 40 -17.56 4.07 -2.80
N ASN A 41 -17.62 5.32 -3.27
CA ASN A 41 -17.56 5.54 -4.70
C ASN A 41 -16.09 5.52 -5.11
N GLU A 42 -15.83 5.68 -6.40
CA GLU A 42 -14.47 5.56 -6.91
C GLU A 42 -13.54 6.61 -6.37
N GLU A 43 -14.03 7.82 -6.21
CA GLU A 43 -13.21 8.87 -5.66
C GLU A 43 -12.82 8.56 -4.23
N GLN A 44 -13.75 8.04 -3.46
CA GLN A 44 -13.46 7.72 -2.08
C GLN A 44 -12.49 6.56 -1.99
N LYS A 45 -12.59 5.60 -2.89
CA LYS A 45 -11.67 4.48 -2.91
C LYS A 45 -10.26 4.95 -3.24
N VAL A 46 -10.13 5.84 -4.20
CA VAL A 46 -8.84 6.36 -4.58
C VAL A 46 -8.21 7.12 -3.41
N LYS A 47 -9.01 7.91 -2.72
CA LYS A 47 -8.50 8.62 -1.56
C LYS A 47 -8.06 7.68 -0.48
N LYS A 48 -8.86 6.65 -0.22
CA LYS A 48 -8.52 5.69 0.81
C LYS A 48 -7.21 5.00 0.49
N ILE A 49 -7.03 4.59 -0.75
CA ILE A 49 -5.81 3.93 -1.16
C ILE A 49 -4.62 4.88 -1.03
N GLY A 50 -4.80 6.12 -1.45
CA GLY A 50 -3.73 7.10 -1.33
C GLY A 50 -3.32 7.32 0.11
N ASN A 51 -4.31 7.38 1.00
CA ASN A 51 -4.02 7.57 2.42
C ASN A 51 -3.28 6.37 2.99
N LEU A 52 -3.67 5.17 2.58
CA LEU A 52 -3.01 3.96 3.05
C LEU A 52 -1.56 3.94 2.60
N LEU A 53 -1.32 4.28 1.35
CA LEU A 53 0.03 4.28 0.84
C LEU A 53 0.90 5.33 1.53
N THR A 54 0.32 6.49 1.78
CA THR A 54 1.04 7.52 2.50
C THR A 54 1.39 7.06 3.90
N LYS A 55 0.44 6.43 4.57
CA LYS A 55 0.67 5.94 5.90
C LYS A 55 1.77 4.89 5.92
N MET A 56 1.73 3.97 4.97
CA MET A 56 2.73 2.92 4.90
C MET A 56 4.11 3.49 4.60
N ARG A 57 4.17 4.49 3.74
CA ARG A 57 5.44 5.10 3.41
C ARG A 57 6.01 5.85 4.61
N ARG A 58 5.15 6.56 5.33
CA ARG A 58 5.61 7.30 6.50
C ARG A 58 6.07 6.38 7.62
N SER A 59 5.45 5.21 7.69
CA SER A 59 5.85 4.23 8.69
C SER A 59 7.02 3.39 8.20
N GLU A 60 7.51 3.70 7.00
CA GLU A 60 8.66 3.02 6.45
C GLU A 60 8.43 1.54 6.21
N ILE A 61 7.20 1.20 5.92
CA ILE A 61 6.86 -0.17 5.56
C ILE A 61 7.17 -0.39 4.09
N ILE A 62 6.89 0.63 3.25
CA ILE A 62 7.17 0.54 1.83
C ILE A 62 7.94 1.78 1.39
N SER A 63 8.51 1.68 0.21
CA SER A 63 9.30 2.74 -0.35
C SER A 63 8.96 2.87 -1.83
N ASN A 64 9.04 4.07 -2.36
CA ASN A 64 8.76 4.28 -3.78
C ASN A 64 10.07 4.23 -4.55
N LYS A 65 10.23 3.20 -5.35
CA LYS A 65 11.42 3.04 -6.15
C LYS A 65 11.29 3.72 -7.51
N GLY A 66 10.07 3.97 -7.94
CA GLY A 66 9.84 4.59 -9.23
C GLY A 66 9.78 6.10 -9.13
N SER A 67 9.16 6.73 -10.13
CA SER A 67 9.07 8.17 -10.17
C SER A 67 7.73 8.60 -9.60
N ARG A 68 7.54 9.92 -9.55
CA ARG A 68 6.29 10.46 -9.06
C ARG A 68 5.13 10.05 -9.95
N THR A 69 5.35 10.02 -11.25
CA THR A 69 4.27 9.70 -12.17
C THR A 69 4.08 8.21 -12.35
N ALA A 70 5.09 7.42 -12.03
CA ALA A 70 4.99 5.98 -12.16
C ALA A 70 5.60 5.32 -10.94
N PRO A 71 4.93 5.41 -9.80
CA PRO A 71 5.50 4.86 -8.58
C PRO A 71 5.55 3.34 -8.60
N GLU A 72 6.61 2.80 -8.05
CA GLU A 72 6.74 1.37 -7.85
C GLU A 72 7.03 1.17 -6.39
N TRP A 73 6.10 0.55 -5.70
CA TRP A 73 6.21 0.37 -4.27
C TRP A 73 6.92 -0.94 -3.97
N ILE A 74 7.92 -0.86 -3.10
CA ILE A 74 8.64 -2.05 -2.67
C ILE A 74 8.66 -2.04 -1.15
N ILE A 75 9.01 -3.17 -0.56
CA ILE A 75 9.16 -3.23 0.88
C ILE A 75 10.38 -2.42 1.25
N ALA A 76 10.23 -1.55 2.22
CA ALA A 76 11.36 -0.74 2.67
C ALA A 76 12.34 -1.64 3.36
N GLU A 77 13.59 -1.56 2.90
CA GLU A 77 14.59 -2.47 3.42
C GLU A 77 15.32 -1.98 4.63
N ARG A 78 15.06 -0.74 5.02
CA ARG A 78 15.82 -0.25 6.14
C ARG A 78 15.57 -1.08 7.39
N MET A 79 14.46 -1.79 7.46
CA MET A 79 14.23 -2.63 8.60
C MET A 79 15.21 -3.74 8.69
N GLN A 80 15.68 -4.21 7.56
CA GLN A 80 16.65 -5.27 7.59
C GLN A 80 17.97 -4.81 8.07
N LYS A 81 18.28 -3.56 7.84
CA LYS A 81 19.54 -3.07 8.27
C LYS A 81 19.66 -3.04 9.73
N GLU A 82 18.58 -2.89 10.41
CA GLU A 82 18.66 -2.84 11.83
C GLU A 82 19.10 -4.08 12.45
N ASN A 83 18.92 -5.16 11.78
CA ASN A 83 19.31 -6.42 12.32
C ASN A 83 20.75 -6.66 12.24
N SER A 84 21.45 -5.89 11.51
CA SER A 84 22.89 -6.18 11.41
C SER A 84 23.72 -5.38 12.36
#